data_2e326eae41814508bff1c927eb4f13bf
#
_entry.id   2e326eae41814508bff1c927eb4f13bf
#
_cell.length_a   1.000
_cell.length_b   1.000
_cell.length_c   1.000
_cell.angle_alpha   90.00
_cell.angle_beta   90.00
_cell.angle_gamma   90.00
#
_symmetry.space_group_name_H-M   'P 1'
#
loop_
_entity.id
_entity.type
_entity.pdbx_description
1 polymer ?
#
loop_
_entity_poly.entity_id
_entity_poly.type
_entity_poly.pdbx_seq_one_letter_code
_entity_poly.pdbx_strand_id
1 'polypeptide(L)'
;MNNITISQSVAILCDGNNIERSIHELSNSKFTMINFDELIPKLLNGRGLNRLIYFREGKSISLKFAERLHENFYGAVVACHKSADIPLSIKATQLASKVDTIIIMSGDSDFVELVRHLKHEGVRVEIAALDKTTAKILKEEASYFHSITEADWFEYKAKQNK
;
A
#
# COMPACT_ATOMS: atom_id res chain seq x y z
N MET A 1 28.09 26.34 5.27
CA MET A 1 26.91 25.84 4.55
C MET A 1 25.84 25.43 5.54
N ASN A 2 24.64 25.96 5.36
CA ASN A 2 23.52 25.56 6.19
C ASN A 2 22.97 24.21 5.67
N ASN A 3 22.94 23.21 6.56
CA ASN A 3 22.29 21.93 6.25
C ASN A 3 20.78 22.12 6.35
N ILE A 4 20.08 21.84 5.27
CA ILE A 4 18.63 21.90 5.25
C ILE A 4 18.10 20.48 5.48
N THR A 5 17.31 20.32 6.54
CA THR A 5 16.56 19.10 6.77
C THR A 5 15.14 19.29 6.30
N ILE A 6 14.72 18.52 5.32
CA ILE A 6 13.35 18.56 4.83
C ILE A 6 12.57 17.44 5.52
N SER A 7 11.57 17.82 6.30
CA SER A 7 10.65 16.86 6.90
C SER A 7 9.55 16.56 5.89
N GLN A 8 9.38 15.28 5.56
CA GLN A 8 8.33 14.82 4.65
C GLN A 8 7.50 13.75 5.31
N SER A 9 6.19 13.86 5.19
CA SER A 9 5.25 12.88 5.72
C SER A 9 4.60 12.08 4.59
N VAL A 10 4.51 10.78 4.80
CA VAL A 10 4.00 9.83 3.82
C VAL A 10 2.84 9.03 4.42
N ALA A 11 1.72 8.99 3.71
CA ALA A 11 0.64 8.05 4.00
C ALA A 11 0.72 6.88 3.01
N ILE A 12 0.59 5.67 3.51
CA ILE A 12 0.58 4.45 2.70
C ILE A 12 -0.80 3.81 2.80
N LEU A 13 -1.47 3.68 1.65
CA LEU A 13 -2.81 3.12 1.55
C LEU A 13 -2.75 1.86 0.69
N CYS A 14 -3.03 0.71 1.29
CA CYS A 14 -2.91 -0.58 0.62
C CYS A 14 -4.28 -1.13 0.23
N ASP A 15 -4.44 -1.43 -1.06
CA ASP A 15 -5.54 -2.22 -1.59
C ASP A 15 -5.20 -3.70 -1.37
N GLY A 16 -5.59 -4.23 -0.21
CA GLY A 16 -5.14 -5.55 0.26
C GLY A 16 -5.51 -6.68 -0.67
N ASN A 17 -6.72 -6.71 -1.19
CA ASN A 17 -7.17 -7.78 -2.08
C ASN A 17 -6.40 -7.79 -3.40
N ASN A 18 -6.15 -6.61 -3.98
CA ASN A 18 -5.37 -6.52 -5.21
C ASN A 18 -3.93 -7.02 -5.01
N ILE A 19 -3.26 -6.54 -3.97
CA ILE A 19 -1.88 -6.93 -3.68
C ILE A 19 -1.78 -8.42 -3.33
N GLU A 20 -2.67 -8.95 -2.48
CA GLU A 20 -2.70 -10.36 -2.13
C GLU A 20 -2.91 -11.24 -3.37
N ARG A 21 -3.88 -10.90 -4.21
CA ARG A 21 -4.16 -11.62 -5.45
C ARG A 21 -2.96 -11.63 -6.39
N SER A 22 -2.33 -10.48 -6.57
CA SER A 22 -1.14 -10.35 -7.43
C SER A 22 0.02 -11.21 -6.94
N ILE A 23 0.27 -11.21 -5.62
CA ILE A 23 1.32 -12.02 -5.02
C ILE A 23 1.01 -13.51 -5.16
N HIS A 24 -0.23 -13.91 -4.89
CA HIS A 24 -0.63 -15.32 -5.02
C HIS A 24 -0.50 -15.81 -6.46
N GLU A 25 -0.84 -14.97 -7.41
CA GLU A 25 -0.70 -15.29 -8.84
C GLU A 25 0.77 -15.46 -9.24
N LEU A 26 1.63 -14.51 -8.88
CA LEU A 26 3.03 -14.52 -9.29
C LEU A 26 3.88 -15.52 -8.51
N SER A 27 3.56 -15.77 -7.25
CA SER A 27 4.27 -16.77 -6.42
C SER A 27 3.74 -18.18 -6.62
N ASN A 28 2.57 -18.31 -7.23
CA ASN A 28 1.83 -19.56 -7.35
C ASN A 28 1.56 -20.21 -5.98
N SER A 29 1.37 -19.38 -4.95
CA SER A 29 1.11 -19.82 -3.57
C SER A 29 0.21 -18.84 -2.82
N LYS A 30 -0.90 -19.34 -2.29
CA LYS A 30 -1.81 -18.56 -1.44
C LYS A 30 -1.26 -18.30 -0.04
N PHE A 31 -0.11 -18.87 0.30
CA PHE A 31 0.57 -18.68 1.59
C PHE A 31 1.63 -17.59 1.55
N THR A 32 1.86 -16.98 0.40
CA THR A 32 2.82 -15.89 0.25
C THR A 32 2.16 -14.56 0.59
N MET A 33 2.83 -13.79 1.42
CA MET A 33 2.34 -12.50 1.92
C MET A 33 3.42 -11.44 1.81
N ILE A 34 3.02 -10.18 1.86
CA ILE A 34 3.94 -9.05 1.98
C ILE A 34 4.67 -9.13 3.33
N ASN A 35 5.98 -8.95 3.27
CA ASN A 35 6.79 -8.67 4.44
C ASN A 35 6.85 -7.16 4.65
N PHE A 36 5.95 -6.63 5.47
CA PHE A 36 5.87 -5.19 5.72
C PHE A 36 7.11 -4.65 6.42
N ASP A 37 7.77 -5.46 7.24
CA ASP A 37 9.00 -5.06 7.93
C ASP A 37 10.13 -4.74 6.94
N GLU A 38 10.16 -5.46 5.80
CA GLU A 38 11.11 -5.20 4.71
C GLU A 38 10.62 -4.08 3.78
N LEU A 39 9.34 -4.07 3.46
CA LEU A 39 8.79 -3.19 2.43
C LEU A 39 8.62 -1.75 2.90
N ILE A 40 8.08 -1.53 4.10
CA ILE A 40 7.76 -0.17 4.56
C ILE A 40 9.00 0.73 4.60
N PRO A 41 10.14 0.30 5.16
CA PRO A 41 11.35 1.12 5.13
C PRO A 41 11.80 1.47 3.71
N LYS A 42 11.68 0.53 2.77
CA LYS A 42 12.02 0.77 1.35
C LYS A 42 11.12 1.82 0.72
N LEU A 43 9.82 1.72 0.95
CA LEU A 43 8.85 2.69 0.42
C LEU A 43 9.08 4.09 0.98
N LEU A 44 9.36 4.18 2.26
CA LEU A 44 9.59 5.47 2.92
C LEU A 44 10.89 6.14 2.47
N ASN A 45 11.93 5.36 2.29
CA ASN A 45 13.25 5.88 1.90
C ASN A 45 13.70 7.05 2.77
N GLY A 46 13.65 6.87 4.10
CA GLY A 46 14.05 7.88 5.07
C GLY A 46 13.00 8.95 5.39
N ARG A 47 11.85 8.91 4.72
CA ARG A 47 10.73 9.85 4.99
C ARG A 47 9.92 9.36 6.19
N GLY A 48 9.18 10.27 6.84
CA GLY A 48 8.35 9.94 7.99
C GLY A 48 7.04 9.26 7.60
N LEU A 49 6.69 8.19 8.30
CA LEU A 49 5.40 7.53 8.11
C LEU A 49 4.34 8.30 8.91
N ASN A 50 3.37 8.90 8.23
CA ASN A 50 2.21 9.52 8.85
C ASN A 50 1.16 8.47 9.18
N ARG A 51 0.87 7.57 8.22
CA ARG A 51 -0.23 6.62 8.35
C ARG A 51 -0.05 5.46 7.41
N LEU A 52 -0.35 4.25 7.91
CA LEU A 52 -0.45 3.04 7.10
C LEU A 52 -1.84 2.45 7.29
N ILE A 53 -2.59 2.29 6.20
CA ILE A 53 -3.93 1.69 6.24
C ILE A 53 -4.00 0.57 5.22
N TYR A 54 -4.44 -0.60 5.67
CA TYR A 54 -4.67 -1.77 4.85
C TYR A 54 -6.17 -1.95 4.66
N PHE A 55 -6.63 -1.77 3.45
CA PHE A 55 -8.04 -1.92 3.08
C PHE A 55 -8.27 -3.33 2.55
N ARG A 56 -9.26 -4.01 3.06
CA ARG A 56 -9.56 -5.36 2.62
C ARG A 56 -11.06 -5.60 2.57
N GLU A 57 -11.55 -6.11 1.44
CA GLU A 57 -12.92 -6.57 1.33
C GLU A 57 -13.10 -7.91 2.05
N GLY A 58 -14.33 -8.19 2.50
CA GLY A 58 -14.67 -9.46 3.14
C GLY A 58 -14.67 -9.40 4.65
N LYS A 59 -15.14 -10.49 5.24
CA LYS A 59 -15.45 -10.57 6.67
C LYS A 59 -14.32 -11.14 7.53
N SER A 60 -13.33 -11.80 6.93
CA SER A 60 -12.26 -12.44 7.69
C SER A 60 -10.96 -11.66 7.61
N ILE A 61 -10.76 -10.79 8.59
CA ILE A 61 -9.49 -10.11 8.80
C ILE A 61 -8.79 -10.81 9.96
N SER A 62 -7.55 -11.23 9.74
CA SER A 62 -6.74 -11.83 10.79
C SER A 62 -6.44 -10.81 11.88
N LEU A 63 -6.83 -11.12 13.14
CA LEU A 63 -6.52 -10.27 14.29
C LEU A 63 -5.01 -10.15 14.49
N LYS A 64 -4.25 -11.20 14.28
CA LYS A 64 -2.78 -11.18 14.39
C LYS A 64 -2.15 -10.23 13.40
N PHE A 65 -2.66 -10.20 12.18
CA PHE A 65 -2.20 -9.30 11.15
C PHE A 65 -2.47 -7.84 11.53
N ALA A 66 -3.71 -7.56 11.97
CA ALA A 66 -4.10 -6.22 12.40
C ALA A 66 -3.28 -5.74 13.60
N GLU A 67 -3.05 -6.61 14.58
CA GLU A 67 -2.22 -6.30 15.75
C GLU A 67 -0.78 -6.00 15.35
N ARG A 68 -0.21 -6.79 14.44
CA ARG A 68 1.15 -6.59 13.95
C ARG A 68 1.33 -5.24 13.24
N LEU A 69 0.38 -4.88 12.38
CA LEU A 69 0.42 -3.58 11.71
C LEU A 69 0.31 -2.44 12.71
N HIS A 70 -0.56 -2.59 13.72
CA HIS A 70 -0.72 -1.58 14.75
C HIS A 70 0.55 -1.43 15.60
N GLU A 71 1.10 -2.54 16.08
CA GLU A 71 2.27 -2.52 16.97
C GLU A 71 3.53 -1.99 16.26
N ASN A 72 3.74 -2.40 15.00
CA ASN A 72 4.99 -2.08 14.30
C ASN A 72 4.94 -0.75 13.56
N PHE A 73 3.75 -0.33 13.10
CA PHE A 73 3.63 0.84 12.21
C PHE A 73 2.49 1.78 12.61
N TYR A 74 1.84 1.56 13.74
CA TYR A 74 0.58 2.24 14.09
C TYR A 74 -0.46 2.13 12.96
N GLY A 75 -0.37 1.05 12.19
CA GLY A 75 -1.23 0.80 11.06
C GLY A 75 -2.61 0.35 11.47
N ALA A 76 -3.58 0.56 10.58
CA ALA A 76 -4.95 0.12 10.76
C ALA A 76 -5.38 -0.78 9.60
N VAL A 77 -6.26 -1.73 9.89
CA VAL A 77 -6.93 -2.55 8.88
C VAL A 77 -8.38 -2.11 8.82
N VAL A 78 -8.84 -1.77 7.62
CA VAL A 78 -10.21 -1.32 7.37
C VAL A 78 -10.94 -2.38 6.55
N ALA A 79 -12.04 -2.90 7.11
CA ALA A 79 -12.91 -3.83 6.42
C ALA A 79 -13.83 -3.06 5.46
N CYS A 80 -13.84 -3.47 4.20
CA CYS A 80 -14.66 -2.85 3.16
C CYS A 80 -15.87 -3.72 2.83
N HIS A 81 -17.01 -3.08 2.56
CA HIS A 81 -18.25 -3.78 2.24
C HIS A 81 -18.13 -4.60 0.95
N LYS A 82 -17.54 -3.99 -0.07
CA LYS A 82 -17.26 -4.62 -1.37
C LYS A 82 -15.80 -4.42 -1.72
N SER A 83 -15.52 -3.63 -2.73
CA SER A 83 -14.18 -3.25 -3.15
C SER A 83 -13.55 -2.24 -2.19
N ALA A 84 -12.23 -2.26 -2.12
CA ALA A 84 -11.45 -1.24 -1.41
C ALA A 84 -11.42 0.11 -2.13
N ASP A 85 -11.81 0.17 -3.39
CA ASP A 85 -11.63 1.35 -4.27
C ASP A 85 -12.23 2.62 -3.68
N ILE A 86 -13.49 2.58 -3.25
CA ILE A 86 -14.16 3.76 -2.71
C ILE A 86 -13.63 4.14 -1.33
N PRO A 87 -13.54 3.22 -0.34
CA PRO A 87 -12.99 3.59 0.97
C PRO A 87 -11.55 4.11 0.90
N LEU A 88 -10.70 3.51 0.07
CA LEU A 88 -9.33 3.97 -0.13
C LEU A 88 -9.31 5.36 -0.75
N SER A 89 -10.11 5.58 -1.79
CA SER A 89 -10.19 6.86 -2.48
C SER A 89 -10.67 7.99 -1.57
N ILE A 90 -11.68 7.73 -0.74
CA ILE A 90 -12.17 8.70 0.23
C ILE A 90 -11.05 9.06 1.23
N LYS A 91 -10.38 8.06 1.77
CA LYS A 91 -9.28 8.29 2.72
C LYS A 91 -8.14 9.08 2.08
N ALA A 92 -7.77 8.75 0.85
CA ALA A 92 -6.72 9.45 0.13
C ALA A 92 -7.06 10.93 -0.06
N THR A 93 -8.28 11.24 -0.44
CA THR A 93 -8.71 12.65 -0.61
C THR A 93 -8.73 13.39 0.71
N GLN A 94 -9.13 12.74 1.81
CA GLN A 94 -9.07 13.34 3.15
C GLN A 94 -7.64 13.64 3.60
N LEU A 95 -6.68 12.80 3.23
CA LEU A 95 -5.28 12.94 3.62
C LEU A 95 -4.49 13.89 2.72
N ALA A 96 -5.01 14.24 1.56
CA ALA A 96 -4.31 15.04 0.56
C ALA A 96 -3.78 16.38 1.10
N SER A 97 -4.50 17.02 2.03
CA SER A 97 -4.09 18.27 2.66
C SER A 97 -3.22 18.07 3.92
N LYS A 98 -2.97 16.85 4.33
CA LYS A 98 -2.32 16.52 5.61
C LYS A 98 -0.95 15.87 5.46
N VAL A 99 -0.62 15.41 4.27
CA VAL A 99 0.64 14.69 4.00
C VAL A 99 1.29 15.25 2.75
N ASP A 100 2.58 15.02 2.59
CA ASP A 100 3.33 15.45 1.42
C ASP A 100 3.24 14.44 0.27
N THR A 101 3.17 13.15 0.62
CA THR A 101 3.15 12.06 -0.34
C THR A 101 2.11 11.03 0.08
N ILE A 102 1.39 10.50 -0.89
CA ILE A 102 0.53 9.34 -0.71
C ILE A 102 1.08 8.21 -1.58
N ILE A 103 1.34 7.06 -0.96
CA ILE A 103 1.70 5.84 -1.67
C ILE A 103 0.47 4.95 -1.72
N ILE A 104 0.02 4.62 -2.93
CA ILE A 104 -1.09 3.70 -3.15
C ILE A 104 -0.48 2.34 -3.53
N MET A 105 -0.75 1.35 -2.71
CA MET A 105 -0.30 -0.02 -2.98
C MET A 105 -1.40 -0.77 -3.73
N SER A 106 -1.42 -0.63 -5.03
CA SER A 106 -2.32 -1.33 -5.95
C SER A 106 -1.83 -1.20 -7.38
N GLY A 107 -2.06 -2.22 -8.17
CA GLY A 107 -1.81 -2.20 -9.62
C GLY A 107 -3.05 -1.94 -10.46
N ASP A 108 -4.19 -1.66 -9.83
CA ASP A 108 -5.48 -1.53 -10.49
C ASP A 108 -5.63 -0.18 -11.21
N SER A 109 -5.93 -0.24 -12.52
CA SER A 109 -6.15 0.96 -13.34
C SER A 109 -7.32 1.82 -12.87
N ASP A 110 -8.23 1.29 -12.06
CA ASP A 110 -9.35 2.05 -11.50
C ASP A 110 -8.88 3.22 -10.64
N PHE A 111 -7.63 3.18 -10.16
CA PHE A 111 -7.05 4.28 -9.37
C PHE A 111 -6.43 5.40 -10.21
N VAL A 112 -6.43 5.32 -11.53
CA VAL A 112 -5.84 6.37 -12.39
C VAL A 112 -6.47 7.73 -12.13
N GLU A 113 -7.80 7.80 -12.03
CA GLU A 113 -8.50 9.05 -11.75
C GLU A 113 -8.18 9.61 -10.37
N LEU A 114 -8.02 8.73 -9.39
CA LEU A 114 -7.60 9.13 -8.04
C LEU A 114 -6.19 9.75 -8.07
N VAL A 115 -5.26 9.11 -8.76
CA VAL A 115 -3.88 9.60 -8.89
C VAL A 115 -3.89 11.00 -9.52
N ARG A 116 -4.63 11.18 -10.61
CA ARG A 116 -4.76 12.48 -11.29
C ARG A 116 -5.32 13.55 -10.37
N HIS A 117 -6.39 13.22 -9.64
CA HIS A 117 -7.02 14.13 -8.69
C HIS A 117 -6.06 14.57 -7.59
N LEU A 118 -5.37 13.62 -6.96
CA LEU A 118 -4.43 13.90 -5.88
C LEU A 118 -3.26 14.76 -6.35
N LYS A 119 -2.70 14.46 -7.51
CA LYS A 119 -1.63 15.28 -8.11
C LYS A 119 -2.11 16.70 -8.36
N HIS A 120 -3.35 16.86 -8.83
CA HIS A 120 -3.96 18.17 -9.05
C HIS A 120 -4.11 18.97 -7.76
N GLU A 121 -4.35 18.27 -6.64
CA GLU A 121 -4.39 18.88 -5.30
C GLU A 121 -3.00 19.20 -4.73
N GLY A 122 -1.94 18.91 -5.47
CA GLY A 122 -0.57 19.22 -5.05
C GLY A 122 0.13 18.14 -4.25
N VAL A 123 -0.44 16.95 -4.15
CA VAL A 123 0.18 15.82 -3.45
C VAL A 123 1.03 15.01 -4.41
N ARG A 124 2.22 14.62 -3.96
CA ARG A 124 3.02 13.63 -4.68
C ARG A 124 2.39 12.26 -4.52
N VAL A 125 2.16 11.55 -5.61
CA VAL A 125 1.52 10.23 -5.59
C VAL A 125 2.47 9.18 -6.14
N GLU A 126 2.78 8.19 -5.31
CA GLU A 126 3.60 7.06 -5.70
C GLU A 126 2.74 5.80 -5.72
N ILE A 127 3.05 4.90 -6.63
CA ILE A 127 2.38 3.60 -6.72
C ILE A 127 3.38 2.53 -6.30
N ALA A 128 2.94 1.58 -5.48
CA ALA A 128 3.73 0.41 -5.10
C ALA A 128 2.92 -0.85 -5.42
N ALA A 129 3.42 -1.65 -6.33
CA ALA A 129 2.74 -2.87 -6.76
C ALA A 129 3.71 -3.81 -7.47
N LEU A 130 3.23 -4.99 -7.84
CA LEU A 130 4.02 -5.94 -8.61
C LEU A 130 3.99 -5.52 -10.08
N ASP A 131 5.16 -5.40 -10.69
CA ASP A 131 5.30 -4.84 -12.03
C ASP A 131 4.43 -5.56 -13.07
N LYS A 132 4.43 -6.89 -13.06
CA LYS A 132 3.71 -7.69 -14.05
C LYS A 132 2.19 -7.56 -14.00
N THR A 133 1.64 -7.22 -12.83
CA THR A 133 0.18 -7.11 -12.63
C THR A 133 -0.29 -5.67 -12.50
N THR A 134 0.58 -4.71 -12.77
CA THR A 134 0.25 -3.29 -12.69
C THR A 134 -0.07 -2.74 -14.08
N ALA A 135 -1.20 -2.05 -14.19
CA ALA A 135 -1.60 -1.39 -15.43
C ALA A 135 -0.55 -0.34 -15.83
N LYS A 136 -0.15 -0.36 -17.10
CA LYS A 136 0.86 0.55 -17.65
C LYS A 136 0.49 2.00 -17.42
N ILE A 137 -0.76 2.36 -17.65
CA ILE A 137 -1.25 3.73 -17.47
C ILE A 137 -1.09 4.21 -16.03
N LEU A 138 -1.26 3.33 -15.06
CA LEU A 138 -1.10 3.67 -13.65
C LEU A 138 0.36 3.99 -13.32
N LYS A 139 1.30 3.22 -13.87
CA LYS A 139 2.73 3.49 -13.71
C LYS A 139 3.11 4.83 -14.33
N GLU A 140 2.56 5.16 -15.49
CA GLU A 140 2.83 6.40 -16.20
C GLU A 140 2.30 7.64 -15.48
N GLU A 141 1.13 7.53 -14.88
CA GLU A 141 0.48 8.63 -14.15
C GLU A 141 1.14 8.91 -12.79
N ALA A 142 1.72 7.89 -12.17
CA ALA A 142 2.34 8.03 -10.85
C ALA A 142 3.57 8.93 -10.90
N SER A 143 3.81 9.66 -9.81
CA SER A 143 5.04 10.44 -9.63
C SER A 143 6.27 9.52 -9.54
N TYR A 144 6.09 8.33 -9.00
CA TYR A 144 7.11 7.29 -8.91
C TYR A 144 6.45 5.93 -8.78
N PHE A 145 7.08 4.90 -9.33
CA PHE A 145 6.61 3.51 -9.22
C PHE A 145 7.63 2.67 -8.44
N HIS A 146 7.16 2.09 -7.33
CA HIS A 146 7.92 1.13 -6.54
C HIS A 146 7.54 -0.29 -6.97
N SER A 147 8.47 -1.05 -7.50
CA SER A 147 8.24 -2.44 -7.85
C SER A 147 8.38 -3.32 -6.60
N ILE A 148 7.30 -3.96 -6.20
CA ILE A 148 7.31 -4.98 -5.15
C ILE A 148 7.84 -6.26 -5.77
N THR A 149 8.87 -6.84 -5.18
CA THR A 149 9.55 -8.03 -5.70
C THR A 149 9.50 -9.17 -4.71
N GLU A 150 10.00 -10.33 -5.10
CA GLU A 150 10.10 -11.52 -4.24
C GLU A 150 10.84 -11.25 -2.93
N ALA A 151 11.78 -10.30 -2.94
CA ALA A 151 12.52 -9.91 -1.73
C ALA A 151 11.61 -9.29 -0.66
N ASP A 152 10.42 -8.82 -1.05
CA ASP A 152 9.43 -8.19 -0.18
C ASP A 152 8.35 -9.16 0.30
N TRP A 153 8.50 -10.44 0.00
CA TRP A 153 7.54 -11.50 0.34
C TRP A 153 8.07 -12.41 1.42
N PHE A 154 7.17 -13.08 2.10
CA PHE A 154 7.47 -14.25 2.90
C PHE A 154 6.36 -15.26 2.76
N GLU A 155 6.66 -16.52 3.02
CA GLU A 155 5.69 -17.59 3.03
C GLU A 155 5.41 -18.00 4.47
N TYR A 156 4.13 -17.92 4.88
CA TYR A 156 3.75 -18.40 6.19
C TYR A 156 3.34 -19.87 6.11
N LYS A 157 3.73 -20.63 7.14
CA LYS A 157 3.31 -22.03 7.24
C LYS A 157 1.90 -22.04 7.81
N ALA A 158 0.94 -22.58 7.03
CA ALA A 158 -0.35 -22.91 7.57
C ALA A 158 -0.16 -23.88 8.73
N LYS A 159 -0.86 -23.66 9.86
CA LYS A 159 -0.87 -24.66 10.94
C LYS A 159 -1.41 -25.96 10.35
N GLN A 160 -0.55 -26.98 10.32
CA GLN A 160 -1.03 -28.30 9.98
C GLN A 160 -1.98 -28.73 11.09
N ASN A 161 -3.27 -28.80 10.78
CA ASN A 161 -4.21 -29.50 11.63
C ASN A 161 -3.88 -30.98 11.55
N LYS A 162 -3.28 -31.48 12.59
CA LYS A 162 -3.15 -32.94 12.75
C LYS A 162 -4.51 -33.53 13.09
#